data_00db507dda425474b09641a8bfff21e0
#
_entry.id   00db507dda425474b09641a8bfff21e0
#
_cell.length_a   1.000
_cell.length_b   1.000
_cell.length_c   1.000
_cell.angle_alpha   90.00
_cell.angle_beta   90.00
_cell.angle_gamma   90.00
#
_symmetry.space_group_name_H-M   'P 1'
#
loop_
_entity.id
_entity.type
_entity.pdbx_description
1 polymer ?
#
loop_
_entity_poly.entity_id
_entity_poly.type
_entity_poly.pdbx_seq_one_letter_code
_entity_poly.pdbx_strand_id
1 'polypeptide(L)'
;MRKFIRADVCLVLALAASVLLQITHLRAQDAVDSGRKILLKTPAIYPTLARSMNIHGIVKVEAQVAPNGAVKNVEVKGGHPLLTQSAVTAVGHWKFEAASHETRELIEIKFDQQ
;
A
#
# COMPACT_ATOMS: atom_id res chain seq x y z
N MET A 1 -32.51 -26.91 -37.19
CA MET A 1 -31.71 -27.44 -36.07
C MET A 1 -30.26 -26.98 -36.04
N ARG A 2 -29.60 -26.84 -37.18
CA ARG A 2 -28.17 -26.36 -37.17
C ARG A 2 -27.96 -24.92 -36.74
N LYS A 3 -28.95 -24.04 -36.78
CA LYS A 3 -28.87 -22.63 -36.38
C LYS A 3 -28.91 -22.43 -34.87
N PHE A 4 -29.49 -23.34 -34.09
CA PHE A 4 -29.57 -23.28 -32.65
C PHE A 4 -28.27 -23.63 -31.93
N ILE A 5 -27.49 -24.56 -32.48
CA ILE A 5 -26.23 -25.04 -31.92
C ILE A 5 -25.13 -23.96 -32.01
N ARG A 6 -25.15 -23.15 -33.06
CA ARG A 6 -24.17 -22.04 -33.23
C ARG A 6 -24.39 -20.89 -32.30
N ALA A 7 -25.64 -20.58 -31.95
CA ALA A 7 -25.97 -19.51 -31.00
C ALA A 7 -25.57 -19.90 -29.56
N ASP A 8 -25.78 -21.16 -29.19
CA ASP A 8 -25.43 -21.67 -27.86
C ASP A 8 -23.91 -21.71 -27.64
N VAL A 9 -23.15 -22.09 -28.62
CA VAL A 9 -21.68 -22.13 -28.55
C VAL A 9 -21.09 -20.72 -28.43
N CYS A 10 -21.61 -19.74 -29.16
CA CYS A 10 -21.19 -18.36 -29.06
C CYS A 10 -21.53 -17.75 -27.70
N LEU A 11 -22.69 -18.08 -27.13
CA LEU A 11 -23.09 -17.60 -25.80
C LEU A 11 -22.21 -18.17 -24.70
N VAL A 12 -21.88 -19.44 -24.75
CA VAL A 12 -21.00 -20.11 -23.77
C VAL A 12 -19.58 -19.57 -23.86
N LEU A 13 -19.05 -19.31 -25.04
CA LEU A 13 -17.73 -18.71 -25.23
C LEU A 13 -17.67 -17.26 -24.72
N ALA A 14 -18.72 -16.47 -24.91
CA ALA A 14 -18.80 -15.10 -24.41
C ALA A 14 -18.84 -15.05 -22.87
N LEU A 15 -19.58 -15.98 -22.25
CA LEU A 15 -19.65 -16.09 -20.79
C LEU A 15 -18.31 -16.53 -20.17
N ALA A 16 -17.59 -17.46 -20.80
CA ALA A 16 -16.29 -17.90 -20.36
C ALA A 16 -15.25 -16.78 -20.41
N ALA A 17 -15.26 -15.95 -21.46
CA ALA A 17 -14.37 -14.80 -21.59
C ALA A 17 -14.65 -13.74 -20.53
N SER A 18 -15.92 -13.49 -20.16
CA SER A 18 -16.29 -12.54 -19.13
C SER A 18 -15.82 -12.97 -17.73
N VAL A 19 -15.91 -14.26 -17.44
CA VAL A 19 -15.45 -14.79 -16.14
C VAL A 19 -13.93 -14.71 -16.01
N LEU A 20 -13.19 -14.98 -17.06
CA LEU A 20 -11.72 -14.86 -17.08
C LEU A 20 -11.26 -13.42 -16.86
N LEU A 21 -11.97 -12.44 -17.41
CA LEU A 21 -11.66 -11.01 -17.22
C LEU A 21 -11.88 -10.55 -15.78
N GLN A 22 -12.88 -11.09 -15.10
CA GLN A 22 -13.17 -10.77 -13.70
C GLN A 22 -12.13 -11.34 -12.74
N ILE A 23 -11.59 -12.52 -13.02
CA ILE A 23 -10.54 -13.16 -12.19
C ILE A 23 -9.25 -12.32 -12.21
N THR A 24 -8.89 -11.74 -13.34
CA THR A 24 -7.69 -10.88 -13.43
C THR A 24 -7.84 -9.58 -12.65
N HIS A 25 -9.03 -9.01 -12.58
CA HIS A 25 -9.29 -7.82 -11.75
C HIS A 25 -9.22 -8.11 -10.25
N LEU A 26 -9.70 -9.26 -9.81
CA LEU A 26 -9.63 -9.63 -8.39
C LEU A 26 -8.18 -9.77 -7.89
N ARG A 27 -7.29 -10.36 -8.71
CA ARG A 27 -5.88 -10.53 -8.34
C ARG A 27 -5.12 -9.20 -8.25
N ALA A 28 -5.47 -8.20 -9.05
CA ALA A 28 -4.85 -6.88 -9.00
C ALA A 28 -5.25 -6.09 -7.75
N GLN A 29 -6.46 -6.30 -7.21
CA GLN A 29 -6.92 -5.65 -5.99
C GLN A 29 -6.32 -6.26 -4.73
N ASP A 30 -6.10 -7.58 -4.67
CA ASP A 30 -5.48 -8.26 -3.53
C ASP A 30 -4.00 -7.89 -3.33
N ALA A 31 -3.32 -7.40 -4.37
CA ALA A 31 -1.90 -7.03 -4.32
C ALA A 31 -1.64 -5.62 -3.76
N VAL A 32 -2.65 -4.75 -3.61
CA VAL A 32 -2.47 -3.31 -3.40
C VAL A 32 -2.82 -2.84 -1.99
N ASP A 33 -3.60 -3.59 -1.22
CA ASP A 33 -4.06 -3.10 0.09
C ASP A 33 -4.23 -4.23 1.09
N SER A 34 -3.37 -4.22 2.12
CA SER A 34 -3.53 -5.13 3.26
C SER A 34 -4.62 -4.65 4.23
N GLY A 35 -4.99 -3.38 4.20
CA GLY A 35 -6.08 -2.81 4.96
C GLY A 35 -5.95 -2.87 6.48
N ARG A 36 -4.73 -3.06 7.01
CA ARG A 36 -4.51 -3.10 8.47
C ARG A 36 -4.74 -1.73 9.08
N LYS A 37 -5.48 -1.71 10.17
CA LYS A 37 -5.75 -0.48 10.92
C LYS A 37 -4.52 -0.06 11.72
N ILE A 38 -4.24 1.24 11.72
CA ILE A 38 -3.17 1.83 12.53
C ILE A 38 -3.74 2.14 13.92
N LEU A 39 -3.15 1.53 14.96
CA LEU A 39 -3.57 1.75 16.35
C LEU A 39 -2.83 2.88 17.01
N LEU A 40 -1.53 3.03 16.73
CA LEU A 40 -0.69 4.10 17.26
C LEU A 40 0.13 4.69 16.13
N LYS A 41 0.04 6.00 15.96
CA LYS A 41 0.71 6.75 14.91
C LYS A 41 1.61 7.79 15.54
N THR A 42 2.94 7.58 15.45
CA THR A 42 3.93 8.54 15.92
C THR A 42 4.19 9.59 14.85
N PRO A 43 4.07 10.88 15.14
CA PRO A 43 4.35 11.92 14.15
C PRO A 43 5.83 11.98 13.81
N ALA A 44 6.15 12.27 12.55
CA ALA A 44 7.51 12.48 12.10
C ALA A 44 7.98 13.88 12.50
N ILE A 45 9.21 13.97 13.01
CA ILE A 45 9.82 15.24 13.39
C ILE A 45 10.35 15.92 12.13
N TYR A 46 9.96 17.16 11.89
CA TYR A 46 10.48 17.93 10.76
C TYR A 46 11.94 18.29 11.03
N PRO A 47 12.91 17.83 10.23
CA PRO A 47 14.33 18.12 10.50
C PRO A 47 14.60 19.61 10.39
N THR A 48 15.37 20.15 11.33
CA THR A 48 15.71 21.58 11.37
C THR A 48 16.44 22.03 10.10
N LEU A 49 17.35 21.21 9.59
CA LEU A 49 18.08 21.52 8.36
C LEU A 49 17.13 21.59 7.16
N ALA A 50 16.21 20.64 7.03
CA ALA A 50 15.23 20.65 5.95
C ALA A 50 14.33 21.88 6.02
N ARG A 51 13.94 22.27 7.23
CA ARG A 51 13.12 23.47 7.43
C ARG A 51 13.87 24.74 7.06
N SER A 52 15.13 24.87 7.47
CA SER A 52 15.95 26.05 7.13
C SER A 52 16.25 26.16 5.65
N MET A 53 16.35 25.04 4.95
CA MET A 53 16.55 24.97 3.50
C MET A 53 15.25 25.02 2.68
N ASN A 54 14.13 25.19 3.35
CA ASN A 54 12.79 25.20 2.73
C ASN A 54 12.48 23.91 1.93
N ILE A 55 12.94 22.78 2.45
CA ILE A 55 12.69 21.47 1.87
C ILE A 55 11.41 20.88 2.47
N HIS A 56 10.45 20.58 1.60
CA HIS A 56 9.16 19.99 1.97
C HIS A 56 8.78 18.94 0.95
N GLY A 57 7.71 18.20 1.21
CA GLY A 57 7.22 17.19 0.29
C GLY A 57 6.69 15.94 0.98
N ILE A 58 6.55 14.87 0.21
CA ILE A 58 6.01 13.60 0.66
C ILE A 58 7.12 12.55 0.64
N VAL A 59 7.24 11.81 1.73
CA VAL A 59 8.10 10.63 1.82
C VAL A 59 7.23 9.39 1.75
N LYS A 60 7.55 8.48 0.84
CA LYS A 60 6.88 7.19 0.69
C LYS A 60 7.76 6.11 1.28
N VAL A 61 7.20 5.34 2.20
CA VAL A 61 7.90 4.23 2.85
C VAL A 61 7.02 2.98 2.81
N GLU A 62 7.66 1.82 2.84
CA GLU A 62 7.00 0.52 2.98
C GLU A 62 7.40 -0.08 4.31
N ALA A 63 6.42 -0.31 5.18
CA ALA A 63 6.65 -0.92 6.47
C ALA A 63 6.34 -2.41 6.42
N GLN A 64 7.27 -3.23 6.90
CA GLN A 64 7.02 -4.65 7.18
C GLN A 64 6.43 -4.76 8.57
N VAL A 65 5.17 -5.24 8.66
CA VAL A 65 4.44 -5.31 9.92
C VAL A 65 4.26 -6.77 10.34
N ALA A 66 4.74 -7.10 11.52
CA ALA A 66 4.61 -8.43 12.10
C ALA A 66 3.14 -8.78 12.40
N PRO A 67 2.79 -10.05 12.59
CA PRO A 67 1.43 -10.44 12.95
C PRO A 67 0.89 -9.74 14.19
N ASN A 68 1.75 -9.45 15.17
CA ASN A 68 1.35 -8.74 16.41
C ASN A 68 1.15 -7.22 16.21
N GLY A 69 1.39 -6.68 15.02
CA GLY A 69 1.20 -5.27 14.71
C GLY A 69 2.45 -4.39 14.88
N ALA A 70 3.56 -4.93 15.33
CA ALA A 70 4.82 -4.20 15.44
C ALA A 70 5.48 -4.04 14.07
N VAL A 71 6.09 -2.87 13.83
CA VAL A 71 6.86 -2.63 12.61
C VAL A 71 8.24 -3.27 12.75
N LYS A 72 8.55 -4.21 11.86
CA LYS A 72 9.83 -4.94 11.86
C LYS A 72 10.91 -4.18 11.08
N ASN A 73 10.53 -3.60 9.95
CA ASN A 73 11.45 -2.93 9.04
C ASN A 73 10.70 -1.86 8.26
N VAL A 74 11.42 -0.80 7.87
CA VAL A 74 10.88 0.28 7.04
C VAL A 74 11.84 0.52 5.87
N GLU A 75 11.31 0.46 4.66
CA GLU A 75 12.06 0.69 3.43
C GLU A 75 11.58 1.99 2.78
N VAL A 76 12.51 2.87 2.40
CA VAL A 76 12.19 4.11 1.70
C VAL A 76 11.93 3.81 0.23
N LYS A 77 10.76 4.22 -0.27
CA LYS A 77 10.37 4.09 -1.67
C LYS A 77 10.54 5.39 -2.45
N GLY A 78 10.52 6.53 -1.78
CA GLY A 78 10.72 7.83 -2.40
C GLY A 78 10.67 8.95 -1.40
N GLY A 79 11.22 10.10 -1.76
CA GLY A 79 11.24 11.29 -0.94
C GLY A 79 12.62 11.94 -0.86
N HIS A 80 12.66 13.16 -0.34
CA HIS A 80 13.91 13.91 -0.20
C HIS A 80 14.80 13.28 0.89
N PRO A 81 16.12 13.11 0.66
CA PRO A 81 17.02 12.46 1.61
C PRO A 81 17.01 13.10 3.01
N LEU A 82 16.86 14.41 3.12
CA LEU A 82 16.81 15.10 4.41
C LEU A 82 15.50 14.84 5.19
N LEU A 83 14.48 14.31 4.57
CA LEU A 83 13.19 13.98 5.20
C LEU A 83 13.03 12.49 5.49
N THR A 84 13.72 11.63 4.74
CA THR A 84 13.50 10.19 4.79
C THR A 84 13.85 9.58 6.14
N GLN A 85 14.93 10.02 6.78
CA GLN A 85 15.36 9.51 8.08
C GLN A 85 14.30 9.75 9.15
N SER A 86 13.71 10.94 9.17
CA SER A 86 12.65 11.29 10.11
C SER A 86 11.39 10.45 9.88
N ALA A 87 11.02 10.21 8.62
CA ALA A 87 9.89 9.38 8.27
C ALA A 87 10.10 7.92 8.70
N VAL A 88 11.27 7.36 8.44
CA VAL A 88 11.63 5.99 8.84
C VAL A 88 11.57 5.82 10.35
N THR A 89 12.13 6.76 11.09
CA THR A 89 12.13 6.72 12.57
C THR A 89 10.69 6.77 13.10
N ALA A 90 9.86 7.64 12.58
CA ALA A 90 8.46 7.77 13.02
C ALA A 90 7.67 6.49 12.75
N VAL A 91 7.72 5.98 11.53
CA VAL A 91 6.97 4.78 11.13
C VAL A 91 7.46 3.53 11.87
N GLY A 92 8.74 3.47 12.22
CA GLY A 92 9.29 2.38 13.03
C GLY A 92 8.65 2.26 14.41
N HIS A 93 8.06 3.32 14.92
CA HIS A 93 7.37 3.33 16.22
C HIS A 93 5.84 3.17 16.09
N TRP A 94 5.31 3.07 14.88
CA TRP A 94 3.87 2.88 14.69
C TRP A 94 3.45 1.48 15.15
N LYS A 95 2.17 1.37 15.53
CA LYS A 95 1.54 0.09 15.88
C LYS A 95 0.31 -0.12 15.03
N PHE A 96 0.21 -1.32 14.49
CA PHE A 96 -0.93 -1.76 13.69
C PHE A 96 -1.74 -2.80 14.47
N GLU A 97 -2.96 -3.04 14.03
CA GLU A 97 -3.75 -4.14 14.59
C GLU A 97 -3.10 -5.48 14.28
N ALA A 98 -3.36 -6.48 15.12
CA ALA A 98 -2.88 -7.83 14.90
C ALA A 98 -3.52 -8.45 13.66
N ALA A 99 -2.78 -9.30 12.97
CA ALA A 99 -3.25 -10.05 11.82
C ALA A 99 -2.69 -11.47 11.84
N SER A 100 -3.22 -12.34 10.98
CA SER A 100 -2.82 -13.74 10.92
C SER A 100 -1.41 -13.95 10.37
N HIS A 101 -0.88 -13.00 9.63
CA HIS A 101 0.43 -13.09 8.99
C HIS A 101 1.06 -11.70 8.85
N GLU A 102 2.35 -11.69 8.52
CA GLU A 102 3.10 -10.48 8.22
C GLU A 102 2.56 -9.80 6.96
N THR A 103 2.49 -8.47 6.99
CA THR A 103 2.02 -7.67 5.87
C THR A 103 3.00 -6.55 5.54
N ARG A 104 2.85 -6.00 4.34
CA ARG A 104 3.59 -4.81 3.90
C ARG A 104 2.61 -3.66 3.74
N GLU A 105 2.91 -2.54 4.40
CA GLU A 105 2.07 -1.35 4.39
C GLU A 105 2.78 -0.21 3.69
N LEU A 106 2.14 0.37 2.66
CA LEU A 106 2.62 1.59 2.02
C LEU A 106 2.12 2.80 2.79
N ILE A 107 3.04 3.68 3.17
CA ILE A 107 2.75 4.85 4.01
C ILE A 107 3.34 6.08 3.35
N GLU A 108 2.54 7.14 3.29
CA GLU A 108 2.98 8.45 2.84
C GLU A 108 3.02 9.41 4.03
N ILE A 109 4.18 10.02 4.25
CA ILE A 109 4.39 11.02 5.30
C ILE A 109 4.57 12.37 4.61
N LYS A 110 3.70 13.31 4.94
CA LYS A 110 3.74 14.66 4.38
C LYS A 110 4.49 15.60 5.30
N PHE A 111 5.48 16.30 4.75
CA PHE A 111 6.23 17.35 5.44
C PHE A 111 5.84 18.69 4.81
N ASP A 112 5.08 19.45 5.55
CA ASP A 112 4.62 20.78 5.16
C ASP A 112 5.16 21.83 6.10
N GLN A 113 5.62 22.95 5.53
CA GLN A 113 5.91 24.14 6.29
C GLN A 113 4.62 24.95 6.48
N GLN A 114 4.26 25.15 7.72
CA GLN A 114 3.21 26.08 8.08
C GLN A 114 3.80 27.41 8.53
#